data_224e4cfcbb22c77f641cfbdf8dd07838
#
_entry.id   224e4cfcbb22c77f641cfbdf8dd07838
#
_cell.length_a   1.000
_cell.length_b   1.000
_cell.length_c   1.000
_cell.angle_alpha   90.00
_cell.angle_beta   90.00
_cell.angle_gamma   90.00
#
_symmetry.space_group_name_H-M   'P 1'
#
loop_
_entity.id
_entity.type
_entity.pdbx_description
1 polymer ?
#
loop_
_entity_poly.entity_id
_entity_poly.type
_entity_poly.pdbx_seq_one_letter_code
_entity_poly.pdbx_strand_id
1 'polypeptide(L)'
;IGASSIGHECTAMLAFSHRGYPNTPPDEQLKRIFRDGHRIEDLVVKDMTKAGIHVMEKDPMTGKQWRYTDYEGNSMGNADGIVELHDGSSAILEIKSMNDQKFKEFLKKGIKTSHPMYYAQMQYLMGLSKCQKAVLVSYNKNNSQYHHEWVAYDIFYYNSLRQKIEDIINGLGRKLSKDESDWRC
;
A
#
# COMPACT_ATOMS: atom_id res chain seq x y z
N ILE A 1 -13.05 -2.63 0.04
CA ILE A 1 -11.78 -3.25 -0.40
C ILE A 1 -10.68 -2.22 -0.18
N GLY A 2 -9.64 -2.57 0.59
CA GLY A 2 -8.52 -1.66 0.88
C GLY A 2 -7.43 -1.70 -0.19
N ALA A 3 -6.82 -0.54 -0.50
CA ALA A 3 -5.66 -0.48 -1.40
C ALA A 3 -4.50 -1.38 -0.94
N SER A 4 -4.27 -1.51 0.36
CA SER A 4 -3.23 -2.38 0.93
C SER A 4 -3.48 -3.87 0.72
N SER A 5 -4.72 -4.27 0.44
CA SER A 5 -5.10 -5.67 0.23
C SER A 5 -5.38 -6.02 -1.24
N ILE A 6 -5.56 -5.02 -2.12
CA ILE A 6 -5.97 -5.28 -3.51
C ILE A 6 -4.99 -6.17 -4.29
N GLY A 7 -3.71 -6.14 -3.92
CA GLY A 7 -2.68 -7.01 -4.49
C GLY A 7 -2.78 -8.48 -4.08
N HIS A 8 -3.64 -8.82 -3.11
CA HIS A 8 -3.75 -10.20 -2.64
C HIS A 8 -4.24 -11.15 -3.74
N GLU A 9 -3.60 -12.30 -3.87
CA GLU A 9 -3.87 -13.25 -4.95
C GLU A 9 -5.25 -13.91 -4.81
N CYS A 10 -5.67 -14.27 -3.59
CA CYS A 10 -6.98 -14.89 -3.34
C CYS A 10 -8.09 -13.83 -3.37
N THR A 11 -8.86 -13.81 -4.44
CA THR A 11 -10.01 -12.88 -4.57
C THR A 11 -11.21 -13.33 -3.74
N ALA A 12 -11.33 -14.61 -3.40
CA ALA A 12 -12.36 -15.11 -2.48
C ALA A 12 -12.18 -14.52 -1.08
N MET A 13 -10.94 -14.46 -0.56
CA MET A 13 -10.65 -13.83 0.73
C MET A 13 -11.08 -12.34 0.73
N LEU A 14 -10.76 -11.61 -0.34
CA LEU A 14 -11.17 -10.22 -0.48
C LEU A 14 -12.69 -10.08 -0.56
N ALA A 15 -13.37 -10.98 -1.27
CA ALA A 15 -14.83 -10.99 -1.39
C ALA A 15 -15.52 -11.27 -0.04
N PHE A 16 -15.01 -12.22 0.75
CA PHE A 16 -15.53 -12.48 2.09
C PHE A 16 -15.32 -11.29 3.02
N SER A 17 -14.12 -10.70 3.02
CA SER A 17 -13.83 -9.50 3.80
C SER A 17 -14.74 -8.34 3.39
N HIS A 18 -14.97 -8.14 2.10
CA HIS A 18 -15.87 -7.10 1.59
C HIS A 18 -17.33 -7.30 2.04
N ARG A 19 -17.79 -8.53 2.13
CA ARG A 19 -19.13 -8.88 2.61
C ARG A 19 -19.28 -8.87 4.14
N GLY A 20 -18.25 -8.47 4.88
CA GLY A 20 -18.30 -8.36 6.32
C GLY A 20 -18.15 -9.68 7.07
N TYR A 21 -17.65 -10.74 6.42
CA TYR A 21 -17.28 -11.94 7.15
C TYR A 21 -16.17 -11.62 8.15
N PRO A 22 -16.28 -12.13 9.39
CA PRO A 22 -15.34 -11.78 10.45
C PRO A 22 -13.95 -12.29 10.15
N ASN A 23 -12.97 -11.40 10.25
CA ASN A 23 -11.56 -11.77 10.25
C ASN A 23 -11.11 -12.07 11.69
N THR A 24 -10.13 -12.93 11.85
CA THR A 24 -9.48 -13.12 13.15
C THR A 24 -8.86 -11.79 13.60
N PRO A 25 -9.26 -11.26 14.77
CA PRO A 25 -8.70 -10.01 15.25
C PRO A 25 -7.20 -10.16 15.49
N PRO A 26 -6.41 -9.08 15.27
CA PRO A 26 -4.98 -9.12 15.51
C PRO A 26 -4.70 -9.40 17.00
N ASP A 27 -3.77 -10.30 17.26
CA ASP A 27 -3.26 -10.55 18.60
C ASP A 27 -2.45 -9.37 19.13
N GLU A 28 -2.04 -9.42 20.41
CA GLU A 28 -1.31 -8.36 21.06
C GLU A 28 0.09 -8.14 20.46
N GLN A 29 0.71 -9.16 19.87
CA GLN A 29 1.98 -9.02 19.17
C GLN A 29 1.80 -8.25 17.87
N LEU A 30 0.78 -8.60 17.06
CA LEU A 30 0.50 -7.93 15.80
C LEU A 30 0.08 -6.46 16.01
N LYS A 31 -0.69 -6.17 17.08
CA LYS A 31 -1.01 -4.78 17.46
C LYS A 31 0.23 -3.96 17.77
N ARG A 32 1.23 -4.55 18.47
CA ARG A 32 2.52 -3.88 18.71
C ARG A 32 3.29 -3.63 17.41
N ILE A 33 3.28 -4.59 16.48
CA ILE A 33 3.91 -4.43 15.16
C ILE A 33 3.27 -3.26 14.38
N PHE A 34 1.95 -3.14 14.38
CA PHE A 34 1.25 -2.03 13.74
C PHE A 34 1.61 -0.68 14.38
N ARG A 35 1.57 -0.60 15.71
CA ARG A 35 1.98 0.61 16.45
C ARG A 35 3.41 1.03 16.12
N ASP A 36 4.32 0.09 16.05
CA ASP A 36 5.72 0.36 15.75
C ASP A 36 5.89 0.75 14.27
N GLY A 37 5.04 0.22 13.36
CA GLY A 37 4.94 0.67 11.98
C GLY A 37 4.62 2.17 11.87
N HIS A 38 3.57 2.63 12.54
CA HIS A 38 3.20 4.06 12.55
C HIS A 38 4.30 4.97 13.13
N ARG A 39 5.01 4.52 14.19
CA ARG A 39 6.15 5.29 14.72
C ARG A 39 7.28 5.43 13.70
N ILE A 40 7.50 4.38 12.89
CA ILE A 40 8.52 4.41 11.85
C ILE A 40 8.07 5.33 10.70
N GLU A 41 6.80 5.33 10.33
CA GLU A 41 6.24 6.27 9.35
C GLU A 41 6.53 7.72 9.76
N ASP A 42 6.18 8.10 11.00
CA ASP A 42 6.46 9.43 11.56
C ASP A 42 7.98 9.75 11.57
N LEU A 43 8.84 8.77 11.87
CA LEU A 43 10.28 8.94 11.85
C LEU A 43 10.79 9.22 10.44
N VAL A 44 10.36 8.42 9.47
CA VAL A 44 10.76 8.53 8.06
C VAL A 44 10.38 9.91 7.51
N VAL A 45 9.15 10.37 7.75
CA VAL A 45 8.70 11.69 7.29
C VAL A 45 9.55 12.81 7.90
N LYS A 46 9.86 12.73 9.20
CA LYS A 46 10.75 13.71 9.87
C LYS A 46 12.14 13.74 9.25
N ASP A 47 12.69 12.57 8.93
CA ASP A 47 14.03 12.48 8.34
C ASP A 47 14.03 12.98 6.87
N MET A 48 12.96 12.69 6.09
CA MET A 48 12.77 13.25 4.76
C MET A 48 12.67 14.78 4.80
N THR A 49 11.90 15.34 5.73
CA THR A 49 11.76 16.79 5.90
C THR A 49 13.10 17.45 6.28
N LYS A 50 13.89 16.84 7.18
CA LYS A 50 15.24 17.32 7.52
C LYS A 50 16.19 17.28 6.31
N ALA A 51 15.99 16.33 5.40
CA ALA A 51 16.75 16.23 4.16
C ALA A 51 16.28 17.24 3.08
N GLY A 52 15.31 18.10 3.40
CA GLY A 52 14.80 19.11 2.47
C GLY A 52 13.72 18.60 1.50
N ILE A 53 13.17 17.40 1.75
CA ILE A 53 12.09 16.85 0.93
C ILE A 53 10.76 17.35 1.51
N HIS A 54 9.97 18.02 0.69
CA HIS A 54 8.65 18.50 1.11
C HIS A 54 7.62 17.36 1.07
N VAL A 55 7.15 16.95 2.25
CA VAL A 55 6.15 15.91 2.42
C VAL A 55 4.88 16.48 3.02
N MET A 56 3.78 16.35 2.31
CA MET A 56 2.44 16.67 2.82
C MET A 56 1.81 15.40 3.40
N GLU A 57 1.92 15.21 4.71
CA GLU A 57 1.35 14.04 5.42
C GLU A 57 -0.17 14.05 5.44
N LYS A 58 -0.76 15.24 5.43
CA LYS A 58 -2.21 15.43 5.53
C LYS A 58 -2.73 16.25 4.38
N ASP A 59 -3.92 15.92 3.96
CA ASP A 59 -4.68 16.74 3.03
C ASP A 59 -4.94 18.13 3.66
N PRO A 60 -4.45 19.22 3.06
CA PRO A 60 -4.59 20.58 3.61
C PRO A 60 -6.05 21.04 3.70
N MET A 61 -6.95 20.47 2.92
CA MET A 61 -8.37 20.84 2.95
C MET A 61 -9.12 20.19 4.12
N THR A 62 -8.73 18.97 4.50
CA THR A 62 -9.45 18.20 5.51
C THR A 62 -8.71 18.10 6.85
N GLY A 63 -7.38 18.36 6.84
CA GLY A 63 -6.50 18.15 7.99
C GLY A 63 -6.28 16.68 8.36
N LYS A 64 -6.77 15.74 7.54
CA LYS A 64 -6.70 14.29 7.77
C LYS A 64 -5.70 13.63 6.83
N GLN A 65 -5.33 12.39 7.12
CA GLN A 65 -4.54 11.56 6.21
C GLN A 65 -5.17 11.53 4.82
N TRP A 66 -4.35 11.56 3.76
CA TRP A 66 -4.79 11.45 2.38
C TRP A 66 -5.58 10.17 2.18
N ARG A 67 -6.85 10.33 1.80
CA ARG A 67 -7.77 9.23 1.60
C ARG A 67 -8.47 9.34 0.26
N TYR A 68 -8.41 8.27 -0.50
CA TYR A 68 -9.06 8.14 -1.79
C TYR A 68 -10.11 7.03 -1.74
N THR A 69 -11.25 7.26 -2.39
CA THR A 69 -12.35 6.30 -2.45
C THR A 69 -12.81 6.12 -3.89
N ASP A 70 -13.28 4.93 -4.23
CA ASP A 70 -13.88 4.59 -5.51
C ASP A 70 -15.06 3.63 -5.30
N TYR A 71 -15.83 3.37 -6.36
CA TYR A 71 -16.99 2.47 -6.31
C TYR A 71 -17.95 2.79 -5.16
N GLU A 72 -18.36 4.08 -5.04
CA GLU A 72 -19.30 4.53 -4.01
C GLU A 72 -18.84 4.19 -2.57
N GLY A 73 -17.53 4.16 -2.34
CA GLY A 73 -16.93 3.83 -1.05
C GLY A 73 -16.67 2.34 -0.82
N ASN A 74 -17.00 1.47 -1.79
CA ASN A 74 -16.70 0.03 -1.70
C ASN A 74 -15.19 -0.27 -1.82
N SER A 75 -14.43 0.68 -2.33
CA SER A 75 -12.97 0.60 -2.36
C SER A 75 -12.35 1.89 -1.83
N MET A 76 -11.25 1.76 -1.08
CA MET A 76 -10.55 2.88 -0.49
C MET A 76 -9.07 2.62 -0.31
N GLY A 77 -8.30 3.71 -0.22
CA GLY A 77 -6.90 3.66 0.16
C GLY A 77 -6.45 4.96 0.81
N ASN A 78 -5.55 4.84 1.77
CA ASN A 78 -4.85 5.97 2.36
C ASN A 78 -3.42 5.97 1.83
N ALA A 79 -2.87 7.17 1.56
CA ALA A 79 -1.46 7.35 1.30
C ALA A 79 -0.77 7.85 2.57
N ASP A 80 0.49 7.50 2.76
CA ASP A 80 1.27 7.96 3.92
C ASP A 80 1.68 9.42 3.76
N GLY A 81 1.64 9.93 2.54
CA GLY A 81 1.84 11.33 2.22
C GLY A 81 1.85 11.59 0.72
N ILE A 82 2.03 12.86 0.38
CA ILE A 82 2.30 13.35 -0.97
C ILE A 82 3.65 14.06 -0.95
N VAL A 83 4.53 13.71 -1.87
CA VAL A 83 5.80 14.41 -2.09
C VAL A 83 5.62 15.39 -3.25
N GLU A 84 5.98 16.65 -3.02
CA GLU A 84 6.04 17.65 -4.07
C GLU A 84 7.38 17.58 -4.78
N LEU A 85 7.37 17.53 -6.11
CA LEU A 85 8.56 17.44 -6.94
C LEU A 85 9.00 18.81 -7.44
N HIS A 86 10.27 18.95 -7.82
CA HIS A 86 10.83 20.23 -8.31
C HIS A 86 10.13 20.79 -9.55
N ASP A 87 9.47 19.93 -10.34
CA ASP A 87 8.71 20.34 -11.52
C ASP A 87 7.27 20.77 -11.20
N GLY A 88 6.92 20.86 -9.91
CA GLY A 88 5.58 21.19 -9.43
C GLY A 88 4.58 20.03 -9.49
N SER A 89 4.97 18.86 -9.97
CA SER A 89 4.14 17.67 -9.92
C SER A 89 4.18 17.03 -8.54
N SER A 90 3.24 16.11 -8.27
CA SER A 90 3.15 15.40 -7.00
C SER A 90 3.30 13.90 -7.20
N ALA A 91 3.83 13.22 -6.19
CA ALA A 91 3.96 11.78 -6.15
C ALA A 91 3.37 11.22 -4.86
N ILE A 92 2.75 10.04 -4.94
CA ILE A 92 2.32 9.27 -3.77
C ILE A 92 3.55 8.85 -2.98
N LEU A 93 3.52 9.05 -1.67
CA LEU A 93 4.48 8.48 -0.73
C LEU A 93 3.87 7.25 -0.07
N GLU A 94 4.61 6.16 -0.11
CA GLU A 94 4.33 4.93 0.65
C GLU A 94 5.55 4.58 1.49
N ILE A 95 5.36 4.35 2.79
CA ILE A 95 6.42 4.04 3.74
C ILE A 95 6.24 2.61 4.25
N LYS A 96 7.30 1.82 4.24
CA LYS A 96 7.26 0.46 4.77
C LYS A 96 8.44 0.17 5.69
N SER A 97 8.15 -0.23 6.92
CA SER A 97 9.15 -0.85 7.79
C SER A 97 9.33 -2.32 7.42
N MET A 98 10.56 -2.72 7.16
CA MET A 98 10.89 -4.08 6.76
C MET A 98 11.89 -4.71 7.72
N ASN A 99 11.82 -6.03 7.92
CA ASN A 99 12.92 -6.77 8.50
C ASN A 99 14.08 -6.91 7.49
N ASP A 100 15.25 -7.28 7.96
CA ASP A 100 16.46 -7.36 7.13
C ASP A 100 16.30 -8.28 5.91
N GLN A 101 15.57 -9.41 6.04
CA GLN A 101 15.34 -10.33 4.93
C GLN A 101 14.50 -9.70 3.81
N LYS A 102 13.35 -9.10 4.15
CA LYS A 102 12.47 -8.40 3.20
C LYS A 102 13.17 -7.21 2.56
N PHE A 103 13.93 -6.46 3.36
CA PHE A 103 14.69 -5.31 2.88
C PHE A 103 15.74 -5.72 1.83
N LYS A 104 16.52 -6.78 2.10
CA LYS A 104 17.50 -7.33 1.14
C LYS A 104 16.85 -7.88 -0.12
N GLU A 105 15.68 -8.51 0.03
CA GLU A 105 14.92 -8.99 -1.13
C GLU A 105 14.44 -7.81 -2.00
N PHE A 106 13.97 -6.74 -1.39
CA PHE A 106 13.59 -5.52 -2.07
C PHE A 106 14.80 -4.90 -2.82
N LEU A 107 15.94 -4.72 -2.15
CA LEU A 107 17.17 -4.23 -2.79
C LEU A 107 17.59 -5.05 -4.03
N LYS A 108 17.41 -6.37 -3.98
CA LYS A 108 17.85 -7.28 -5.04
C LYS A 108 16.90 -7.33 -6.22
N LYS A 109 15.58 -7.29 -5.99
CA LYS A 109 14.56 -7.62 -7.00
C LYS A 109 13.68 -6.45 -7.42
N GLY A 110 13.76 -5.32 -6.71
CA GLY A 110 12.82 -4.21 -6.84
C GLY A 110 11.44 -4.54 -6.28
N ILE A 111 10.61 -3.52 -6.09
CA ILE A 111 9.32 -3.64 -5.37
C ILE A 111 8.30 -4.49 -6.13
N LYS A 112 8.23 -4.34 -7.45
CA LYS A 112 7.26 -5.06 -8.28
C LYS A 112 7.39 -6.58 -8.14
N THR A 113 8.62 -7.08 -8.02
CA THR A 113 8.91 -8.51 -7.93
C THR A 113 8.96 -9.01 -6.49
N SER A 114 9.57 -8.24 -5.59
CA SER A 114 9.76 -8.67 -4.21
C SER A 114 8.50 -8.56 -3.36
N HIS A 115 7.72 -7.49 -3.58
CA HIS A 115 6.55 -7.18 -2.77
C HIS A 115 5.37 -6.72 -3.65
N PRO A 116 4.79 -7.61 -4.47
CA PRO A 116 3.77 -7.26 -5.44
C PRO A 116 2.52 -6.62 -4.82
N MET A 117 2.21 -6.91 -3.55
CA MET A 117 1.11 -6.26 -2.84
C MET A 117 1.37 -4.75 -2.63
N TYR A 118 2.59 -4.35 -2.28
CA TYR A 118 2.93 -2.92 -2.14
C TYR A 118 2.95 -2.21 -3.49
N TYR A 119 3.43 -2.90 -4.53
CA TYR A 119 3.35 -2.39 -5.90
C TYR A 119 1.89 -2.15 -6.32
N ALA A 120 1.00 -3.11 -6.07
CA ALA A 120 -0.42 -2.99 -6.37
C ALA A 120 -1.08 -1.83 -5.59
N GLN A 121 -0.75 -1.68 -4.30
CA GLN A 121 -1.23 -0.56 -3.47
C GLN A 121 -0.85 0.78 -4.09
N MET A 122 0.42 0.97 -4.45
CA MET A 122 0.90 2.22 -5.06
C MET A 122 0.24 2.48 -6.42
N GLN A 123 0.12 1.47 -7.29
CA GLN A 123 -0.55 1.62 -8.59
C GLN A 123 -2.01 2.02 -8.42
N TYR A 124 -2.70 1.42 -7.45
CA TYR A 124 -4.09 1.76 -7.19
C TYR A 124 -4.23 3.19 -6.65
N LEU A 125 -3.40 3.60 -5.69
CA LEU A 125 -3.38 4.96 -5.17
C LEU A 125 -3.04 6.00 -6.24
N MET A 126 -2.08 5.72 -7.13
CA MET A 126 -1.74 6.60 -8.25
C MET A 126 -2.94 6.81 -9.19
N GLY A 127 -3.67 5.75 -9.52
CA GLY A 127 -4.85 5.86 -10.36
C GLY A 127 -5.98 6.68 -9.72
N LEU A 128 -6.20 6.53 -8.42
CA LEU A 128 -7.20 7.29 -7.67
C LEU A 128 -6.83 8.76 -7.49
N SER A 129 -5.56 9.05 -7.21
CA SER A 129 -5.03 10.40 -6.98
C SER A 129 -4.69 11.15 -8.27
N LYS A 130 -4.61 10.43 -9.42
CA LYS A 130 -4.11 10.91 -10.71
C LYS A 130 -2.61 11.28 -10.69
N CYS A 131 -1.86 10.87 -9.67
CA CYS A 131 -0.41 11.00 -9.65
C CYS A 131 0.23 10.06 -10.67
N GLN A 132 1.25 10.56 -11.39
CA GLN A 132 1.96 9.76 -12.41
C GLN A 132 3.15 8.99 -11.83
N LYS A 133 3.49 9.26 -10.58
CA LYS A 133 4.61 8.63 -9.88
C LYS A 133 4.23 8.34 -8.43
N ALA A 134 4.85 7.30 -7.88
CA ALA A 134 4.89 7.03 -6.45
C ALA A 134 6.32 6.76 -6.03
N VAL A 135 6.65 7.03 -4.79
CA VAL A 135 7.91 6.63 -4.17
C VAL A 135 7.61 5.72 -2.98
N LEU A 136 8.21 4.53 -3.00
CA LEU A 136 8.28 3.69 -1.82
C LEU A 136 9.55 4.03 -1.05
N VAL A 137 9.41 4.38 0.22
CA VAL A 137 10.53 4.52 1.15
C VAL A 137 10.49 3.37 2.15
N SER A 138 11.53 2.57 2.16
CA SER A 138 11.66 1.41 3.04
C SER A 138 12.67 1.71 4.15
N TYR A 139 12.30 1.40 5.39
CA TYR A 139 13.14 1.46 6.58
C TYR A 139 13.44 0.05 7.07
N ASN A 140 14.73 -0.33 7.12
CA ASN A 140 15.15 -1.59 7.71
C ASN A 140 15.17 -1.47 9.24
N LYS A 141 14.18 -2.05 9.90
CA LYS A 141 14.04 -1.99 11.38
C LYS A 141 15.13 -2.72 12.17
N ASN A 142 16.00 -3.49 11.50
CA ASN A 142 17.10 -4.20 12.16
C ASN A 142 18.39 -3.38 12.25
N ASN A 143 18.61 -2.46 11.29
CA ASN A 143 19.86 -1.70 11.20
C ASN A 143 19.69 -0.22 10.82
N SER A 144 18.45 0.26 10.75
CA SER A 144 18.09 1.65 10.44
C SER A 144 18.49 2.14 9.03
N GLN A 145 18.74 1.23 8.10
CA GLN A 145 19.02 1.61 6.73
C GLN A 145 17.77 2.03 5.98
N TYR A 146 17.90 3.01 5.09
CA TYR A 146 16.87 3.44 4.16
C TYR A 146 17.15 2.91 2.75
N HIS A 147 16.09 2.63 2.02
CA HIS A 147 16.11 2.45 0.58
C HIS A 147 14.83 3.01 -0.03
N HIS A 148 14.89 3.54 -1.22
CA HIS A 148 13.71 4.02 -1.93
C HIS A 148 13.69 3.55 -3.38
N GLU A 149 12.49 3.44 -3.93
CA GLU A 149 12.27 3.12 -5.34
C GLU A 149 11.14 3.98 -5.88
N TRP A 150 11.38 4.61 -7.03
CA TRP A 150 10.37 5.33 -7.78
C TRP A 150 9.58 4.39 -8.67
N VAL A 151 8.28 4.50 -8.64
CA VAL A 151 7.36 3.69 -9.43
C VAL A 151 6.56 4.59 -10.35
N ALA A 152 6.60 4.33 -11.65
CA ALA A 152 5.76 5.02 -12.62
C ALA A 152 4.35 4.41 -12.64
N TYR A 153 3.36 5.24 -12.94
CA TYR A 153 1.99 4.80 -13.12
C TYR A 153 1.86 3.91 -14.37
N ASP A 154 1.25 2.75 -14.19
CA ASP A 154 0.92 1.77 -15.23
C ASP A 154 -0.60 1.66 -15.35
N ILE A 155 -1.17 2.31 -16.37
CA ILE A 155 -2.61 2.34 -16.61
C ILE A 155 -3.20 0.93 -16.86
N PHE A 156 -2.44 0.04 -17.50
CA PHE A 156 -2.92 -1.32 -17.78
C PHE A 156 -2.98 -2.14 -16.49
N TYR A 157 -1.96 -2.01 -15.65
CA TYR A 157 -1.96 -2.66 -14.34
C TYR A 157 -3.08 -2.10 -13.44
N TYR A 158 -3.25 -0.78 -13.40
CA TYR A 158 -4.34 -0.14 -12.66
C TYR A 158 -5.72 -0.64 -13.13
N ASN A 159 -5.95 -0.71 -14.44
CA ASN A 159 -7.21 -1.22 -14.97
C ASN A 159 -7.45 -2.70 -14.60
N SER A 160 -6.39 -3.52 -14.53
CA SER A 160 -6.52 -4.89 -14.05
C SER A 160 -6.93 -4.97 -12.57
N LEU A 161 -6.43 -4.05 -11.74
CA LEU A 161 -6.86 -3.93 -10.34
C LEU A 161 -8.32 -3.47 -10.23
N ARG A 162 -8.75 -2.53 -11.08
CA ARG A 162 -10.15 -2.10 -11.12
C ARG A 162 -11.08 -3.23 -11.51
N GLN A 163 -10.76 -3.98 -12.56
CA GLN A 163 -11.54 -5.16 -12.96
C GLN A 163 -11.64 -6.18 -11.82
N LYS A 164 -10.54 -6.42 -11.12
CA LYS A 164 -10.53 -7.29 -9.94
C LYS A 164 -11.47 -6.80 -8.83
N ILE A 165 -11.53 -5.49 -8.59
CA ILE A 165 -12.47 -4.90 -7.62
C ILE A 165 -13.91 -5.11 -8.08
N GLU A 166 -14.22 -4.84 -9.33
CA GLU A 166 -15.54 -5.04 -9.92
C GLU A 166 -15.99 -6.50 -9.79
N ASP A 167 -15.11 -7.46 -10.11
CA ASP A 167 -15.39 -8.88 -9.95
C ASP A 167 -15.71 -9.24 -8.50
N ILE A 168 -14.95 -8.70 -7.53
CA ILE A 168 -15.19 -8.94 -6.10
C ILE A 168 -16.54 -8.35 -5.66
N ILE A 169 -16.85 -7.12 -6.04
CA ILE A 169 -18.12 -6.45 -5.70
C ILE A 169 -19.30 -7.24 -6.29
N ASN A 170 -19.16 -7.73 -7.52
CA ASN A 170 -20.17 -8.53 -8.21
C ASN A 170 -20.23 -10.01 -7.74
N GLY A 171 -19.43 -10.36 -6.73
CA GLY A 171 -19.47 -11.69 -6.15
C GLY A 171 -18.69 -12.77 -6.90
N LEU A 172 -17.82 -12.38 -7.82
CA LEU A 172 -17.02 -13.28 -8.65
C LEU A 172 -15.69 -13.70 -7.99
N GLY A 173 -15.55 -13.55 -6.67
CA GLY A 173 -14.35 -13.94 -5.93
C GLY A 173 -14.05 -15.44 -6.10
N ARG A 174 -12.80 -15.77 -6.42
CA ARG A 174 -12.35 -17.15 -6.64
C ARG A 174 -11.24 -17.53 -5.67
N LYS A 175 -11.30 -18.74 -5.13
CA LYS A 175 -10.19 -19.34 -4.39
C LYS A 175 -9.01 -19.61 -5.31
N LEU A 176 -7.79 -19.52 -4.80
CA LEU A 176 -6.56 -19.88 -5.55
C LEU A 176 -6.47 -21.39 -5.78
N SER A 177 -6.87 -22.17 -4.78
CA SER A 177 -6.85 -23.61 -4.86
C SER A 177 -8.10 -24.21 -4.20
N LYS A 178 -8.32 -25.51 -4.43
CA LYS A 178 -9.33 -26.29 -3.72
C LYS A 178 -8.84 -26.81 -2.36
N ASP A 179 -7.56 -26.61 -2.06
CA ASP A 179 -6.95 -27.00 -0.80
C ASP A 179 -7.38 -26.01 0.30
N GLU A 180 -8.14 -26.50 1.28
CA GLU A 180 -8.62 -25.68 2.40
C GLU A 180 -7.50 -25.22 3.34
N SER A 181 -6.33 -25.87 3.29
CA SER A 181 -5.14 -25.47 4.04
C SER A 181 -4.29 -24.39 3.37
N ASP A 182 -4.65 -23.97 2.16
CA ASP A 182 -3.93 -22.89 1.46
C ASP A 182 -4.08 -21.58 2.22
N TRP A 183 -3.03 -21.22 2.96
CA TRP A 183 -3.01 -20.06 3.84
C TRP A 183 -3.26 -18.71 3.11
N ARG A 184 -3.19 -18.69 1.78
CA ARG A 184 -3.47 -17.50 0.96
C ARG A 184 -4.95 -17.28 0.75
N CYS A 185 -5.77 -18.24 1.04
CA CYS A 185 -7.22 -18.23 1.02
C CYS A 185 -7.81 -18.53 2.39
#